data_7475664e2ed3ae795f4bf5b84e907b6c
#
_entry.id   7475664e2ed3ae795f4bf5b84e907b6c
#
_cell.length_a   1.000
_cell.length_b   1.000
_cell.length_c   1.000
_cell.angle_alpha   90.00
_cell.angle_beta   90.00
_cell.angle_gamma   90.00
#
_symmetry.space_group_name_H-M   'P 1'
#
loop_
_entity.id
_entity.type
_entity.pdbx_description
1 polymer ?
#
loop_
_entity_poly.entity_id
_entity_poly.type
_entity_poly.pdbx_seq_one_letter_code
_entity_poly.pdbx_strand_id
1 'polypeptide(L)'
;MAIVCTAEATRAAEQRWFDAHPGQDLMDIAAYAVARKAQELLLGGVGDDVMPDWAASQCVLVLVGGGNNGGDGLFAAAALARRGWRVELAQVMGQPHEAGMAAALDAQALK
;
A
#
# COMPACT_ATOMS: atom_id res chain seq x y z
N MET A 1 -8.31 -22.58 7.74
CA MET A 1 -8.34 -22.32 9.21
C MET A 1 -7.67 -20.99 9.48
N ALA A 2 -8.34 -20.11 10.21
CA ALA A 2 -7.72 -18.86 10.64
C ALA A 2 -6.94 -19.08 11.94
N ILE A 3 -5.71 -18.56 12.01
CA ILE A 3 -4.89 -18.58 13.21
C ILE A 3 -4.92 -17.19 13.81
N VAL A 4 -5.32 -17.09 15.07
CA VAL A 4 -5.36 -15.82 15.79
C VAL A 4 -4.21 -15.75 16.77
N CYS A 5 -3.42 -14.68 16.69
CA CYS A 5 -2.27 -14.45 17.55
C CYS A 5 -2.46 -13.18 18.38
N THR A 6 -1.77 -13.09 19.52
CA THR A 6 -1.69 -11.85 20.27
C THR A 6 -0.84 -10.83 19.51
N ALA A 7 -1.04 -9.53 19.77
CA ALA A 7 -0.19 -8.48 19.19
C ALA A 7 1.28 -8.68 19.54
N GLU A 8 1.57 -9.14 20.76
CA GLU A 8 2.94 -9.44 21.20
C GLU A 8 3.57 -10.57 20.38
N ALA A 9 2.84 -11.68 20.17
CA ALA A 9 3.31 -12.80 19.38
C ALA A 9 3.54 -12.40 17.92
N THR A 10 2.67 -11.55 17.38
CA THR A 10 2.80 -11.03 16.02
C THR A 10 4.06 -10.17 15.88
N ARG A 11 4.30 -9.24 16.81
CA ARG A 11 5.52 -8.41 16.81
C ARG A 11 6.79 -9.25 16.93
N ALA A 12 6.77 -10.30 17.77
CA ALA A 12 7.90 -11.19 17.91
C ALA A 12 8.19 -11.96 16.61
N ALA A 13 7.13 -12.41 15.92
CA ALA A 13 7.25 -13.07 14.62
C ALA A 13 7.80 -12.13 13.54
N GLU A 14 7.32 -10.89 13.51
CA GLU A 14 7.81 -9.86 12.59
C GLU A 14 9.29 -9.57 12.82
N GLN A 15 9.70 -9.45 14.09
CA GLN A 15 11.10 -9.20 14.43
C GLN A 15 12.00 -10.35 13.98
N ARG A 16 11.56 -11.60 14.16
CA ARG A 16 12.31 -12.75 13.65
C ARG A 16 12.44 -12.71 12.12
N TRP A 17 11.38 -12.29 11.46
CA TRP A 17 11.41 -12.15 10.00
C TRP A 17 12.42 -11.09 9.57
N PHE A 18 12.40 -9.91 10.19
CA PHE A 18 13.37 -8.84 9.91
C PHE A 18 14.81 -9.29 10.14
N ASP A 19 15.05 -10.02 11.23
CA ASP A 19 16.38 -10.53 11.55
C ASP A 19 16.89 -11.53 10.49
N ALA A 20 15.97 -12.31 9.92
CA ALA A 20 16.29 -13.29 8.87
C ALA A 20 16.39 -12.66 7.47
N HIS A 21 15.84 -11.45 7.27
CA HIS A 21 15.77 -10.79 5.97
C HIS A 21 16.31 -9.36 6.07
N PRO A 22 17.59 -9.17 6.36
CA PRO A 22 18.18 -7.83 6.49
C PRO A 22 18.07 -7.08 5.17
N GLY A 23 17.69 -5.81 5.25
CA GLY A 23 17.53 -4.97 4.08
C GLY A 23 16.19 -5.07 3.35
N GLN A 24 15.29 -5.96 3.80
CA GLN A 24 13.94 -6.03 3.25
C GLN A 24 12.96 -5.27 4.14
N ASP A 25 11.99 -4.62 3.50
CA ASP A 25 10.96 -3.85 4.19
C ASP A 25 9.62 -4.60 4.12
N LEU A 26 9.16 -5.10 5.26
CA LEU A 26 7.88 -5.81 5.35
C LEU A 26 6.70 -4.90 5.00
N MET A 27 6.77 -3.60 5.32
CA MET A 27 5.75 -2.63 4.98
C MET A 27 5.60 -2.51 3.44
N ASP A 28 6.69 -2.48 2.71
CA ASP A 28 6.67 -2.45 1.24
C ASP A 28 6.01 -3.70 0.65
N ILE A 29 6.34 -4.87 1.20
CA ILE A 29 5.76 -6.15 0.76
C ILE A 29 4.25 -6.16 1.02
N ALA A 30 3.83 -5.75 2.22
CA ALA A 30 2.42 -5.70 2.59
C ALA A 30 1.65 -4.69 1.72
N ALA A 31 2.22 -3.51 1.49
CA ALA A 31 1.62 -2.48 0.66
C ALA A 31 1.47 -2.93 -0.79
N TYR A 32 2.46 -3.64 -1.31
CA TYR A 32 2.39 -4.20 -2.66
C TYR A 32 1.24 -5.21 -2.80
N ALA A 33 1.06 -6.06 -1.80
CA ALA A 33 -0.05 -7.02 -1.77
C ALA A 33 -1.42 -6.32 -1.75
N VAL A 34 -1.54 -5.25 -0.96
CA VAL A 34 -2.76 -4.43 -0.92
C VAL A 34 -3.02 -3.77 -2.27
N ALA A 35 -2.00 -3.19 -2.89
CA ALA A 35 -2.11 -2.55 -4.20
C ALA A 35 -2.55 -3.56 -5.28
N ARG A 36 -1.97 -4.76 -5.28
CA ARG A 36 -2.37 -5.82 -6.20
C ARG A 36 -3.82 -6.23 -6.02
N LYS A 37 -4.28 -6.37 -4.78
CA LYS A 37 -5.67 -6.71 -4.49
C LYS A 37 -6.63 -5.62 -4.91
N ALA A 38 -6.27 -4.37 -4.66
CA ALA A 38 -7.06 -3.22 -5.09
C ALA A 38 -7.19 -3.20 -6.62
N GLN A 39 -6.10 -3.40 -7.33
CA GLN A 39 -6.10 -3.45 -8.78
C GLN A 39 -6.95 -4.60 -9.32
N GLU A 40 -6.85 -5.78 -8.74
CA GLU A 40 -7.67 -6.93 -9.08
C GLU A 40 -9.17 -6.59 -8.98
N LEU A 41 -9.57 -5.93 -7.90
CA LEU A 41 -10.96 -5.50 -7.70
C LEU A 41 -11.38 -4.44 -8.72
N LEU A 42 -10.51 -3.47 -9.00
CA LEU A 42 -10.79 -2.40 -9.97
C LEU A 42 -10.95 -2.95 -11.40
N LEU A 43 -10.18 -3.95 -11.76
CA LEU A 43 -10.22 -4.59 -13.07
C LEU A 43 -11.31 -5.66 -13.20
N GLY A 44 -12.05 -5.95 -12.11
CA GLY A 44 -13.11 -6.93 -12.13
C GLY A 44 -12.64 -8.36 -12.38
N GLY A 45 -11.44 -8.71 -11.96
CA GLY A 45 -10.85 -10.04 -12.12
C GLY A 45 -10.11 -10.24 -13.45
N VAL A 46 -10.00 -9.23 -14.29
CA VAL A 46 -9.13 -9.28 -15.48
C VAL A 46 -7.67 -9.30 -15.04
N GLY A 47 -6.84 -10.06 -15.73
CA GLY A 47 -5.42 -10.16 -15.41
C GLY A 47 -4.74 -8.79 -15.31
N ASP A 48 -3.82 -8.68 -14.35
CA ASP A 48 -3.19 -7.43 -13.96
C ASP A 48 -1.94 -7.06 -14.76
N ASP A 49 -1.63 -7.83 -15.80
CA ASP A 49 -0.43 -7.60 -16.62
C ASP A 49 -0.62 -6.49 -17.66
N VAL A 50 -1.86 -6.15 -17.98
CA VAL A 50 -2.17 -5.13 -18.97
C VAL A 50 -3.15 -4.14 -18.36
N MET A 51 -2.72 -2.88 -18.28
CA MET A 51 -3.61 -1.80 -17.85
C MET A 51 -4.53 -1.39 -18.99
N PRO A 52 -5.86 -1.42 -18.79
CA PRO A 52 -6.77 -0.93 -19.81
C PRO A 52 -6.66 0.59 -19.97
N ASP A 53 -6.97 1.09 -21.16
CA ASP A 53 -6.88 2.52 -21.48
C ASP A 53 -7.73 3.40 -20.54
N TRP A 54 -8.86 2.86 -20.07
CA TRP A 54 -9.75 3.61 -19.19
C TRP A 54 -9.20 3.78 -17.77
N ALA A 55 -8.19 3.00 -17.37
CA ALA A 55 -7.64 3.04 -16.00
C ALA A 55 -7.10 4.42 -15.64
N ALA A 56 -6.46 5.11 -16.57
CA ALA A 56 -5.92 6.45 -16.35
C ALA A 56 -7.01 7.51 -16.12
N SER A 57 -8.24 7.25 -16.55
CA SER A 57 -9.37 8.16 -16.34
C SER A 57 -10.11 7.91 -15.04
N GLN A 58 -9.80 6.81 -14.34
CA GLN A 58 -10.37 6.47 -13.04
C GLN A 58 -9.49 7.02 -11.94
N CYS A 59 -10.12 7.49 -10.88
CA CYS A 59 -9.40 7.98 -9.70
C CYS A 59 -9.56 7.00 -8.54
N VAL A 60 -8.43 6.60 -7.98
CA VAL A 60 -8.38 5.80 -6.74
C VAL A 60 -8.15 6.77 -5.59
N LEU A 61 -9.11 6.87 -4.68
CA LEU A 61 -8.97 7.69 -3.50
C LEU A 61 -8.45 6.83 -2.35
N VAL A 62 -7.32 7.20 -1.79
CA VAL A 62 -6.75 6.53 -0.61
C VAL A 62 -6.96 7.41 0.61
N LEU A 63 -7.73 6.90 1.57
CA LEU A 63 -7.94 7.56 2.85
C LEU A 63 -6.82 7.14 3.81
N VAL A 64 -6.01 8.09 4.22
CA VAL A 64 -4.77 7.83 4.95
C VAL A 64 -4.95 8.13 6.43
N GLY A 65 -4.68 7.14 7.26
CA GLY A 65 -4.60 7.30 8.71
C GLY A 65 -3.19 7.66 9.17
N GLY A 66 -2.97 7.66 10.47
CA GLY A 66 -1.66 7.94 11.06
C GLY A 66 -0.83 6.68 11.25
N GLY A 67 0.46 6.87 11.59
CA GLY A 67 1.37 5.80 11.94
C GLY A 67 1.68 4.82 10.80
N ASN A 68 2.06 3.61 11.17
CA ASN A 68 2.47 2.58 10.22
C ASN A 68 1.32 2.11 9.32
N ASN A 69 0.11 2.07 9.84
CA ASN A 69 -1.07 1.69 9.06
C ASN A 69 -1.33 2.70 7.93
N GLY A 70 -1.19 3.99 8.22
CA GLY A 70 -1.22 5.04 7.20
C GLY A 70 -0.07 4.92 6.21
N GLY A 71 1.10 4.51 6.70
CA GLY A 71 2.26 4.24 5.86
C GLY A 71 1.99 3.14 4.84
N ASP A 72 1.36 2.05 5.25
CA ASP A 72 0.95 0.97 4.36
C ASP A 72 0.05 1.48 3.23
N GLY A 73 -0.92 2.33 3.56
CA GLY A 73 -1.80 2.96 2.58
C GLY A 73 -1.05 3.85 1.60
N LEU A 74 -0.09 4.62 2.09
CA LEU A 74 0.72 5.52 1.25
C LEU A 74 1.63 4.73 0.30
N PHE A 75 2.27 3.67 0.76
CA PHE A 75 3.08 2.81 -0.10
C PHE A 75 2.21 2.06 -1.12
N ALA A 76 1.01 1.63 -0.74
CA ALA A 76 0.05 1.05 -1.68
C ALA A 76 -0.37 2.07 -2.75
N ALA A 77 -0.63 3.31 -2.35
CA ALA A 77 -0.92 4.41 -3.28
C ALA A 77 0.22 4.63 -4.27
N ALA A 78 1.46 4.63 -3.77
CA ALA A 78 2.65 4.75 -4.62
C ALA A 78 2.73 3.61 -5.65
N ALA A 79 2.48 2.37 -5.22
CA ALA A 79 2.49 1.21 -6.10
C ALA A 79 1.42 1.31 -7.20
N LEU A 80 0.21 1.74 -6.84
CA LEU A 80 -0.87 1.96 -7.81
C LEU A 80 -0.54 3.08 -8.79
N ALA A 81 -0.01 4.20 -8.31
CA ALA A 81 0.38 5.33 -9.16
C ALA A 81 1.47 4.93 -10.16
N ARG A 82 2.47 4.15 -9.73
CA ARG A 82 3.52 3.64 -10.62
C ARG A 82 2.99 2.71 -11.71
N ARG A 83 1.86 2.04 -11.45
CA ARG A 83 1.21 1.17 -12.43
C ARG A 83 0.30 1.94 -13.40
N GLY A 84 0.18 3.24 -13.25
CA GLY A 84 -0.60 4.10 -14.16
C GLY A 84 -1.97 4.51 -13.66
N TRP A 85 -2.36 4.12 -12.44
CA TRP A 85 -3.61 4.58 -11.85
C TRP A 85 -3.48 6.04 -11.42
N ARG A 86 -4.53 6.81 -11.64
CA ARG A 86 -4.64 8.14 -11.03
C ARG A 86 -5.01 7.95 -9.56
N VAL A 87 -4.16 8.42 -8.66
CA VAL A 87 -4.33 8.24 -7.22
C VAL A 87 -4.42 9.60 -6.53
N GLU A 88 -5.43 9.77 -5.70
CA GLU A 88 -5.57 10.92 -4.83
C GLU A 88 -5.46 10.47 -3.38
N LEU A 89 -4.85 11.31 -2.54
CA LEU A 89 -4.62 11.03 -1.13
C LEU A 89 -5.43 11.99 -0.27
N ALA A 90 -6.05 11.48 0.79
CA ALA A 90 -6.70 12.29 1.80
C ALA A 90 -6.23 11.84 3.18
N GLN A 91 -5.48 12.70 3.88
CA GLN A 91 -5.08 12.44 5.26
C GLN A 91 -6.28 12.73 6.16
N VAL A 92 -6.89 11.68 6.70
CA VAL A 92 -8.14 11.80 7.46
C VAL A 92 -7.93 11.87 8.96
N MET A 93 -6.79 11.41 9.47
CA MET A 93 -6.43 11.52 10.87
C MET A 93 -4.91 11.34 11.04
N GLY A 94 -4.39 11.87 12.14
CA GLY A 94 -2.97 11.77 12.48
C GLY A 94 -2.07 12.55 11.55
N GLN A 95 -0.77 12.31 11.70
CA GLN A 95 0.26 12.90 10.84
C GLN A 95 0.63 11.89 9.75
N PRO A 96 0.96 12.35 8.54
CA PRO A 96 1.36 11.45 7.47
C PRO A 96 2.65 10.71 7.84
N HIS A 97 2.69 9.44 7.48
CA HIS A 97 3.92 8.65 7.56
C HIS A 97 4.94 9.25 6.58
N GLU A 98 6.07 9.70 7.08
CA GLU A 98 7.02 10.52 6.31
C GLU A 98 7.54 9.80 5.06
N ALA A 99 8.07 8.59 5.21
CA ALA A 99 8.61 7.82 4.10
C ALA A 99 7.51 7.41 3.10
N GLY A 100 6.33 7.04 3.60
CA GLY A 100 5.19 6.69 2.76
C GLY A 100 4.70 7.87 1.93
N MET A 101 4.59 9.05 2.54
CA MET A 101 4.18 10.26 1.83
C MET A 101 5.19 10.64 0.76
N ALA A 102 6.49 10.57 1.07
CA ALA A 102 7.54 10.83 0.09
C ALA A 102 7.45 9.89 -1.11
N ALA A 103 7.25 8.59 -0.85
CA ALA A 103 7.10 7.59 -1.91
C ALA A 103 5.86 7.84 -2.78
N ALA A 104 4.74 8.19 -2.16
CA ALA A 104 3.50 8.45 -2.89
C ALA A 104 3.61 9.68 -3.79
N LEU A 105 4.19 10.77 -3.29
CA LEU A 105 4.39 11.99 -4.06
C LEU A 105 5.40 11.80 -5.19
N ASP A 106 6.46 11.04 -4.95
CA ASP A 106 7.45 10.69 -5.98
C ASP A 106 6.81 9.87 -7.11
N ALA A 107 5.84 9.02 -6.78
CA ALA A 107 5.08 8.25 -7.76
C ALA A 107 3.95 9.06 -8.42
N GLN A 108 3.88 10.36 -8.17
CA GLN A 108 2.88 11.30 -8.73
C GLN A 108 1.45 11.09 -8.22
N ALA A 109 1.27 10.53 -7.04
CA ALA A 109 -0.02 10.57 -6.38
C ALA A 109 -0.36 12.01 -5.99
N LEU A 110 -1.61 12.37 -6.10
CA LEU A 110 -2.08 13.74 -5.82
C LEU A 110 -2.60 13.82 -4.38
N LYS A 111 -2.29 14.90 -3.74
CA LYS A 111 -2.86 15.20 -2.42
C LYS A 111 -4.31 15.64 -2.52
#